data_d79690c645eb3f2b3848ad1c5ac220af
#
_entry.id   d79690c645eb3f2b3848ad1c5ac220af
#
_cell.length_a   1.000
_cell.length_b   1.000
_cell.length_c   1.000
_cell.angle_alpha   90.00
_cell.angle_beta   90.00
_cell.angle_gamma   90.00
#
_symmetry.space_group_name_H-M   'P 1'
#
loop_
_entity.id
_entity.type
_entity.pdbx_description
1 polymer ?
#
loop_
_entity_poly.entity_id
_entity_poly.type
_entity_poly.pdbx_seq_one_letter_code
_entity_poly.pdbx_strand_id
1 'polypeptide(L)'
;MTKAYQSQNIFFAFGVLCTLTVYDGNRVYALSKAKACAQEIDRKNCFADAAAIGYAAQQIKKIFVREGVTEAVIRLGDTVINMGKTRRHGIRNPFSKDPRYFAYLDLGEKSMVTLIASEMEETAFTRRSNIASVALIGSNAVQLSELCAAVIDYSPSDALALLDGTGIEAILVTKDEQVLTTSGLSQKQQIAA
;
A
#
# COMPACT_ATOMS: atom_id res chain seq x y z
N MET A 1 1.43 23.77 24.19
CA MET A 1 1.28 22.99 22.93
C MET A 1 2.64 22.34 22.67
N THR A 2 2.78 21.06 22.97
CA THR A 2 4.01 20.30 22.72
C THR A 2 4.14 20.11 21.19
N LYS A 3 5.19 20.67 20.58
CA LYS A 3 5.52 20.36 19.18
C LYS A 3 5.65 18.84 19.06
N ALA A 4 4.77 18.22 18.28
CA ALA A 4 4.89 16.82 17.93
C ALA A 4 6.21 16.67 17.15
N TYR A 5 7.22 16.03 17.75
CA TYR A 5 8.46 15.74 17.07
C TYR A 5 8.20 14.63 16.05
N GLN A 6 8.29 15.00 14.79
CA GLN A 6 8.23 14.06 13.66
C GLN A 6 9.68 13.73 13.26
N SER A 7 9.98 12.44 13.14
CA SER A 7 11.23 11.93 12.57
C SER A 7 10.94 11.22 11.26
N GLN A 8 11.76 11.46 10.25
CA GLN A 8 11.54 10.89 8.92
C GLN A 8 12.86 10.37 8.32
N ASN A 9 12.75 9.30 7.53
CA ASN A 9 13.82 8.80 6.67
C ASN A 9 13.27 8.55 5.27
N ILE A 10 13.98 9.06 4.25
CA ILE A 10 13.63 8.92 2.84
C ILE A 10 14.80 8.22 2.14
N PHE A 11 14.53 7.18 1.37
CA PHE A 11 15.55 6.41 0.66
C PHE A 11 14.94 5.68 -0.54
N PHE A 12 15.81 5.13 -1.40
CA PHE A 12 15.38 4.24 -2.49
C PHE A 12 15.67 2.78 -2.14
N ALA A 13 14.69 1.91 -2.41
CA ALA A 13 14.80 0.46 -2.38
C ALA A 13 13.70 -0.12 -3.28
N PHE A 14 13.87 -1.33 -3.80
CA PHE A 14 12.89 -2.00 -4.69
C PHE A 14 12.55 -1.19 -5.95
N GLY A 15 13.43 -0.32 -6.41
CA GLY A 15 13.17 0.59 -7.53
C GLY A 15 12.18 1.72 -7.23
N VAL A 16 11.72 1.88 -5.98
CA VAL A 16 10.74 2.88 -5.57
C VAL A 16 11.25 3.81 -4.48
N LEU A 17 10.62 4.98 -4.37
CA LEU A 17 10.86 5.89 -3.25
C LEU A 17 10.19 5.35 -1.99
N CYS A 18 10.99 5.21 -0.93
CA CYS A 18 10.57 4.75 0.38
C CYS A 18 10.58 5.91 1.39
N THR A 19 9.53 6.03 2.17
CA THR A 19 9.41 7.04 3.22
C THR A 19 8.94 6.39 4.51
N LEU A 20 9.72 6.57 5.57
CA LEU A 20 9.37 6.15 6.93
C LEU A 20 9.18 7.40 7.78
N THR A 21 7.99 7.58 8.33
CA THR A 21 7.66 8.73 9.17
C THR A 21 7.18 8.25 10.53
N VAL A 22 7.80 8.73 11.61
CA VAL A 22 7.42 8.44 12.99
C VAL A 22 6.96 9.73 13.66
N TYR A 23 5.85 9.67 14.39
CA TYR A 23 5.16 10.83 14.96
C TYR A 23 5.22 10.89 16.51
N ASP A 24 5.73 9.85 17.15
CA ASP A 24 5.77 9.72 18.62
C ASP A 24 7.14 10.03 19.24
N GLY A 25 7.93 10.86 18.59
CA GLY A 25 9.20 11.37 19.13
C GLY A 25 10.40 11.21 18.22
N ASN A 26 11.60 11.41 18.79
CA ASN A 26 12.87 11.20 18.08
C ASN A 26 13.20 9.70 18.05
N ARG A 27 13.02 9.07 16.90
CA ARG A 27 13.18 7.62 16.68
C ARG A 27 14.25 7.31 15.61
N VAL A 28 15.32 8.09 15.58
CA VAL A 28 16.41 7.94 14.58
C VAL A 28 16.95 6.51 14.53
N TYR A 29 17.11 5.86 15.68
CA TYR A 29 17.60 4.48 15.74
C TYR A 29 16.61 3.48 15.10
N ALA A 30 15.32 3.57 15.41
CA ALA A 30 14.30 2.72 14.82
C ALA A 30 14.21 2.94 13.30
N LEU A 31 14.26 4.19 12.85
CA LEU A 31 14.29 4.55 11.43
C LEU A 31 15.51 3.99 10.71
N SER A 32 16.69 4.05 11.34
CA SER A 32 17.94 3.50 10.77
C SER A 32 17.87 1.98 10.62
N LYS A 33 17.40 1.26 11.64
CA LYS A 33 17.18 -0.19 11.59
C LYS A 33 16.17 -0.58 10.50
N ALA A 34 15.06 0.15 10.42
CA ALA A 34 14.01 -0.09 9.44
C ALA A 34 14.51 0.11 8.00
N LYS A 35 15.26 1.19 7.75
CA LYS A 35 15.92 1.43 6.46
C LYS A 35 16.89 0.30 6.10
N ALA A 36 17.79 -0.09 7.03
CA ALA A 36 18.74 -1.17 6.81
C ALA A 36 18.05 -2.49 6.48
N CYS A 37 16.94 -2.81 7.17
CA CYS A 37 16.13 -3.99 6.89
C CYS A 37 15.55 -3.96 5.46
N ALA A 38 14.96 -2.84 5.04
CA ALA A 38 14.43 -2.70 3.68
C ALA A 38 15.51 -2.90 2.62
N GLN A 39 16.66 -2.25 2.79
CA GLN A 39 17.79 -2.33 1.87
C GLN A 39 18.42 -3.74 1.82
N GLU A 40 18.42 -4.47 2.93
CA GLU A 40 18.89 -5.85 2.97
C GLU A 40 17.94 -6.79 2.22
N ILE A 41 16.62 -6.61 2.38
CA ILE A 41 15.62 -7.39 1.66
C ILE A 41 15.72 -7.09 0.16
N ASP A 42 15.79 -5.82 -0.23
CA ASP A 42 15.96 -5.38 -1.62
C ASP A 42 17.20 -6.04 -2.28
N ARG A 43 18.35 -5.98 -1.61
CA ARG A 43 19.61 -6.58 -2.12
C ARG A 43 19.54 -8.11 -2.28
N LYS A 44 18.75 -8.80 -1.45
CA LYS A 44 18.58 -10.25 -1.49
C LYS A 44 17.56 -10.70 -2.53
N ASN A 45 16.63 -9.83 -2.91
CA ASN A 45 15.62 -10.12 -3.92
C ASN A 45 16.12 -9.69 -5.31
N CYS A 46 16.20 -10.67 -6.22
CA CYS A 46 16.57 -10.40 -7.60
C CYS A 46 15.46 -9.69 -8.39
N PHE A 47 14.25 -9.62 -7.86
CA PHE A 47 13.08 -9.01 -8.50
C PHE A 47 12.40 -8.08 -7.50
N ALA A 48 12.21 -6.81 -7.93
CA ALA A 48 11.42 -5.83 -7.19
C ALA A 48 9.92 -6.11 -7.43
N ASP A 49 9.39 -7.17 -6.82
CA ASP A 49 7.98 -7.51 -6.92
C ASP A 49 7.15 -6.94 -5.75
N ALA A 50 5.83 -6.89 -5.94
CA ALA A 50 4.91 -6.39 -4.92
C ALA A 50 4.98 -7.21 -3.62
N ALA A 51 5.25 -8.51 -3.70
CA ALA A 51 5.35 -9.39 -2.53
C ALA A 51 6.57 -9.05 -1.68
N ALA A 52 7.74 -8.77 -2.30
CA ALA A 52 8.95 -8.34 -1.61
C ALA A 52 8.74 -7.00 -0.89
N ILE A 53 8.07 -6.04 -1.54
CA ILE A 53 7.73 -4.74 -0.96
C ILE A 53 6.77 -4.90 0.23
N GLY A 54 5.71 -5.71 0.08
CA GLY A 54 4.77 -6.01 1.16
C GLY A 54 5.45 -6.68 2.35
N TYR A 55 6.34 -7.64 2.10
CA TYR A 55 7.13 -8.30 3.13
C TYR A 55 8.05 -7.32 3.86
N ALA A 56 8.79 -6.47 3.13
CA ALA A 56 9.66 -5.45 3.72
C ALA A 56 8.87 -4.48 4.60
N ALA A 57 7.73 -3.96 4.11
CA ALA A 57 6.86 -3.08 4.90
C ALA A 57 6.40 -3.75 6.20
N GLN A 58 6.05 -5.04 6.16
CA GLN A 58 5.62 -5.78 7.35
C GLN A 58 6.79 -6.03 8.33
N GLN A 59 8.02 -6.27 7.85
CA GLN A 59 9.21 -6.38 8.71
C GLN A 59 9.54 -5.04 9.38
N ILE A 60 9.42 -3.92 8.65
CA ILE A 60 9.59 -2.58 9.20
C ILE A 60 8.57 -2.32 10.32
N LYS A 61 7.29 -2.68 10.12
CA LYS A 61 6.26 -2.59 11.17
C LYS A 61 6.68 -3.35 12.43
N LYS A 62 7.18 -4.59 12.28
CA LYS A 62 7.67 -5.39 13.42
C LYS A 62 8.84 -4.71 14.14
N ILE A 63 9.78 -4.11 13.40
CA ILE A 63 10.89 -3.35 13.97
C ILE A 63 10.34 -2.17 14.78
N PHE A 64 9.45 -1.38 14.21
CA PHE A 64 8.85 -0.23 14.89
C PHE A 64 8.15 -0.63 16.20
N VAL A 65 7.34 -1.69 16.17
CA VAL A 65 6.68 -2.22 17.38
C VAL A 65 7.72 -2.63 18.45
N ARG A 66 8.80 -3.32 18.07
CA ARG A 66 9.86 -3.73 18.99
C ARG A 66 10.63 -2.55 19.59
N GLU A 67 10.80 -1.48 18.81
CA GLU A 67 11.47 -0.24 19.26
C GLU A 67 10.51 0.73 19.98
N GLY A 68 9.27 0.27 20.28
CA GLY A 68 8.28 1.05 21.01
C GLY A 68 7.70 2.23 20.23
N VAL A 69 7.72 2.18 18.88
CA VAL A 69 7.04 3.16 18.03
C VAL A 69 5.55 2.84 18.01
N THR A 70 4.74 3.81 18.41
CA THR A 70 3.27 3.67 18.50
C THR A 70 2.54 4.39 17.38
N GLU A 71 3.18 5.35 16.73
CA GLU A 71 2.55 6.21 15.73
C GLU A 71 3.51 6.45 14.55
N ALA A 72 3.22 5.83 13.39
CA ALA A 72 4.07 5.90 12.22
C ALA A 72 3.30 5.69 10.91
N VAL A 73 3.91 6.14 9.81
CA VAL A 73 3.56 5.77 8.43
C VAL A 73 4.78 5.16 7.76
N ILE A 74 4.62 3.93 7.28
CA ILE A 74 5.58 3.21 6.44
C ILE A 74 5.05 3.28 5.02
N ARG A 75 5.81 3.89 4.10
CA ARG A 75 5.47 3.93 2.68
C ARG A 75 6.65 3.40 1.86
N LEU A 76 6.43 2.34 1.14
CA LEU A 76 7.37 1.76 0.18
C LEU A 76 6.67 1.75 -1.19
N GLY A 77 6.92 2.77 -2.01
CA GLY A 77 6.14 3.01 -3.22
C GLY A 77 4.64 3.16 -2.90
N ASP A 78 3.82 2.31 -3.50
CA ASP A 78 2.37 2.30 -3.31
C ASP A 78 1.89 1.35 -2.20
N THR A 79 2.80 0.74 -1.45
CA THR A 79 2.52 0.00 -0.22
C THR A 79 2.60 0.95 0.98
N VAL A 80 1.52 1.04 1.73
CA VAL A 80 1.41 1.90 2.92
C VAL A 80 0.99 1.08 4.12
N ILE A 81 1.66 1.25 5.26
CA ILE A 81 1.18 0.80 6.56
C ILE A 81 1.02 2.04 7.45
N ASN A 82 -0.16 2.25 7.98
CA ASN A 82 -0.43 3.26 8.99
C ASN A 82 -0.49 2.61 10.38
N MET A 83 0.21 3.20 11.35
CA MET A 83 0.24 2.79 12.75
C MET A 83 -0.27 3.93 13.63
N GLY A 84 -1.14 3.61 14.57
CA GLY A 84 -1.72 4.58 15.51
C GLY A 84 -2.86 5.39 14.88
N LYS A 85 -2.80 6.72 15.00
CA LYS A 85 -3.88 7.60 14.57
C LYS A 85 -4.24 7.47 13.10
N THR A 86 -5.52 7.62 12.81
CA THR A 86 -6.04 7.66 11.43
C THR A 86 -5.40 8.81 10.64
N ARG A 87 -4.96 8.50 9.41
CA ARG A 87 -4.38 9.46 8.48
C ARG A 87 -4.93 9.29 7.09
N ARG A 88 -5.00 10.40 6.37
CA ARG A 88 -5.45 10.43 4.98
C ARG A 88 -4.33 9.99 4.05
N HIS A 89 -4.62 9.01 3.20
CA HIS A 89 -3.71 8.49 2.17
C HIS A 89 -4.36 8.56 0.79
N GLY A 90 -3.59 9.01 -0.20
CA GLY A 90 -4.04 9.09 -1.58
C GLY A 90 -3.90 7.75 -2.30
N ILE A 91 -4.86 7.45 -3.19
CA ILE A 91 -4.82 6.34 -4.14
C ILE A 91 -4.42 6.91 -5.50
N ARG A 92 -3.36 6.38 -6.08
CA ARG A 92 -2.81 6.87 -7.35
C ARG A 92 -3.82 6.68 -8.49
N ASN A 93 -3.84 7.67 -9.40
CA ASN A 93 -4.60 7.60 -10.64
C ASN A 93 -3.85 6.70 -11.65
N PRO A 94 -4.44 5.56 -12.08
CA PRO A 94 -3.78 4.63 -12.99
C PRO A 94 -3.60 5.18 -14.42
N PHE A 95 -4.29 6.27 -14.77
CA PHE A 95 -4.25 6.89 -16.11
C PHE A 95 -3.31 8.09 -16.18
N SER A 96 -2.73 8.52 -15.07
CA SER A 96 -1.83 9.68 -15.03
C SER A 96 -0.37 9.23 -14.93
N LYS A 97 0.49 9.77 -15.79
CA LYS A 97 1.95 9.60 -15.68
C LYS A 97 2.53 10.36 -14.49
N ASP A 98 1.88 11.45 -14.08
CA ASP A 98 2.21 12.18 -12.86
C ASP A 98 1.63 11.46 -11.65
N PRO A 99 2.28 11.51 -10.46
CA PRO A 99 1.77 10.87 -9.26
C PRO A 99 0.56 11.61 -8.67
N ARG A 100 -0.52 11.69 -9.45
CA ARG A 100 -1.80 12.27 -9.02
C ARG A 100 -2.64 11.23 -8.32
N TYR A 101 -3.43 11.69 -7.36
CA TYR A 101 -4.39 10.86 -6.65
C TYR A 101 -5.79 11.12 -7.20
N PHE A 102 -6.56 10.06 -7.46
CA PHE A 102 -7.96 10.20 -7.85
C PHE A 102 -8.91 10.13 -6.64
N ALA A 103 -8.44 9.52 -5.55
CA ALA A 103 -9.21 9.38 -4.33
C ALA A 103 -8.30 9.43 -3.09
N TYR A 104 -8.92 9.70 -1.94
CA TYR A 104 -8.25 9.68 -0.63
C TYR A 104 -9.03 8.82 0.34
N LEU A 105 -8.30 8.05 1.15
CA LEU A 105 -8.84 7.22 2.21
C LEU A 105 -8.29 7.61 3.56
N ASP A 106 -9.15 7.63 4.57
CA ASP A 106 -8.74 7.74 5.96
C ASP A 106 -8.40 6.35 6.48
N LEU A 107 -7.10 6.07 6.59
CA LEU A 107 -6.55 4.78 6.98
C LEU A 107 -6.24 4.79 8.47
N GLY A 108 -6.95 3.96 9.24
CA GLY A 108 -6.63 3.68 10.65
C GLY A 108 -5.41 2.76 10.76
N GLU A 109 -5.35 1.92 11.80
CA GLU A 109 -4.27 0.91 11.96
C GLU A 109 -4.38 -0.21 10.92
N LYS A 110 -4.21 0.14 9.65
CA LYS A 110 -4.34 -0.77 8.50
C LYS A 110 -3.17 -0.59 7.53
N SER A 111 -3.06 -1.54 6.63
CA SER A 111 -2.21 -1.49 5.46
C SER A 111 -3.06 -1.21 4.22
N MET A 112 -2.49 -0.53 3.24
CA MET A 112 -3.03 -0.36 1.90
C MET A 112 -1.94 -0.71 0.89
N VAL A 113 -2.28 -1.51 -0.10
CA VAL A 113 -1.42 -1.85 -1.23
C VAL A 113 -2.15 -1.49 -2.50
N THR A 114 -1.51 -0.71 -3.36
CA THR A 114 -2.04 -0.37 -4.68
C THR A 114 -1.15 -0.98 -5.75
N LEU A 115 -1.77 -1.61 -6.75
CA LEU A 115 -1.10 -2.15 -7.93
C LEU A 115 -1.72 -1.54 -9.18
N ILE A 116 -0.90 -1.08 -10.10
CA ILE A 116 -1.32 -0.47 -11.36
C ILE A 116 -0.89 -1.38 -12.51
N ALA A 117 -1.86 -1.83 -13.32
CA ALA A 117 -1.64 -2.81 -14.36
C ALA A 117 -0.62 -2.36 -15.42
N SER A 118 -0.60 -1.07 -15.77
CA SER A 118 0.34 -0.52 -16.76
C SER A 118 1.80 -0.44 -16.28
N GLU A 119 2.05 -0.65 -14.98
CA GLU A 119 3.40 -0.68 -14.39
C GLU A 119 3.94 -2.10 -14.23
N MET A 120 3.13 -3.11 -14.57
CA MET A 120 3.50 -4.51 -14.54
C MET A 120 4.00 -4.99 -15.91
N GLU A 121 4.75 -6.11 -15.90
CA GLU A 121 5.02 -6.82 -17.15
C GLU A 121 3.70 -7.29 -17.79
N GLU A 122 3.57 -7.00 -19.09
CA GLU A 122 2.35 -7.35 -19.82
C GLU A 122 2.28 -8.85 -20.06
N THR A 123 1.34 -9.52 -19.39
CA THR A 123 1.03 -10.93 -19.59
C THR A 123 -0.22 -11.10 -20.49
N ALA A 124 -0.47 -12.33 -20.94
CA ALA A 124 -1.72 -12.63 -21.67
C ALA A 124 -2.97 -12.40 -20.79
N PHE A 125 -2.85 -12.50 -19.47
CA PHE A 125 -3.94 -12.30 -18.49
C PHE A 125 -4.19 -10.82 -18.22
N THR A 126 -3.15 -10.03 -17.90
CA THR A 126 -3.28 -8.56 -17.70
C THR A 126 -3.82 -7.87 -18.95
N ARG A 127 -3.49 -8.39 -20.13
CA ARG A 127 -4.01 -7.88 -21.41
C ARG A 127 -5.52 -8.09 -21.55
N ARG A 128 -6.05 -9.20 -21.03
CA ARG A 128 -7.48 -9.56 -21.10
C ARG A 128 -8.31 -8.96 -19.96
N SER A 129 -7.69 -8.72 -18.81
CA SER A 129 -8.36 -8.08 -17.68
C SER A 129 -8.77 -6.64 -18.01
N ASN A 130 -9.96 -6.25 -17.58
CA ASN A 130 -10.43 -4.86 -17.68
C ASN A 130 -10.01 -4.01 -16.45
N ILE A 131 -9.20 -4.55 -15.53
CA ILE A 131 -8.74 -3.82 -14.35
C ILE A 131 -7.51 -2.96 -14.73
N ALA A 132 -7.57 -1.66 -14.44
CA ALA A 132 -6.46 -0.72 -14.59
C ALA A 132 -5.65 -0.60 -13.29
N SER A 133 -6.31 -0.65 -12.12
CA SER A 133 -5.63 -0.70 -10.82
C SER A 133 -6.47 -1.39 -9.75
N VAL A 134 -5.77 -1.91 -8.74
CA VAL A 134 -6.34 -2.55 -7.55
C VAL A 134 -5.73 -1.88 -6.33
N ALA A 135 -6.56 -1.37 -5.42
CA ALA A 135 -6.13 -0.93 -4.09
C ALA A 135 -6.83 -1.80 -3.05
N LEU A 136 -6.06 -2.55 -2.27
CA LEU A 136 -6.55 -3.41 -1.19
C LEU A 136 -6.20 -2.82 0.17
N ILE A 137 -7.15 -2.90 1.11
CA ILE A 137 -7.00 -2.41 2.48
C ILE A 137 -7.28 -3.54 3.46
N GLY A 138 -6.35 -3.76 4.39
CA GLY A 138 -6.44 -4.83 5.41
C GLY A 138 -5.35 -4.69 6.46
N SER A 139 -5.15 -5.74 7.25
CA SER A 139 -4.19 -5.73 8.37
C SER A 139 -2.77 -6.16 7.99
N ASN A 140 -2.60 -6.92 6.90
CA ASN A 140 -1.33 -7.57 6.55
C ASN A 140 -0.89 -7.20 5.13
N ALA A 141 0.16 -6.38 5.01
CA ALA A 141 0.68 -5.93 3.73
C ALA A 141 1.18 -7.05 2.81
N VAL A 142 1.68 -8.17 3.36
CA VAL A 142 2.13 -9.34 2.57
C VAL A 142 0.92 -9.94 1.86
N GLN A 143 -0.12 -10.28 2.63
CA GLN A 143 -1.36 -10.86 2.08
C GLN A 143 -1.99 -9.94 1.02
N LEU A 144 -2.02 -8.63 1.28
CA LEU A 144 -2.58 -7.66 0.33
C LEU A 144 -1.77 -7.61 -0.96
N SER A 145 -0.44 -7.67 -0.90
CA SER A 145 0.42 -7.65 -2.08
C SER A 145 0.22 -8.88 -2.95
N GLU A 146 0.15 -10.06 -2.34
CA GLU A 146 -0.12 -11.32 -3.03
C GLU A 146 -1.51 -11.33 -3.68
N LEU A 147 -2.53 -10.85 -2.96
CA LEU A 147 -3.89 -10.74 -3.49
C LEU A 147 -4.00 -9.69 -4.59
N CYS A 148 -3.36 -8.52 -4.49
CA CYS A 148 -3.32 -7.54 -5.58
C CYS A 148 -2.79 -8.16 -6.87
N ALA A 149 -1.67 -8.89 -6.78
CA ALA A 149 -1.07 -9.55 -7.93
C ALA A 149 -1.97 -10.66 -8.51
N ALA A 150 -2.73 -11.35 -7.67
CA ALA A 150 -3.66 -12.38 -8.13
C ALA A 150 -4.92 -11.79 -8.79
N VAL A 151 -5.57 -10.82 -8.15
CA VAL A 151 -6.88 -10.32 -8.60
C VAL A 151 -6.82 -9.39 -9.80
N ILE A 152 -5.67 -8.80 -10.10
CA ILE A 152 -5.53 -7.89 -11.24
C ILE A 152 -5.77 -8.58 -12.59
N ASP A 153 -5.62 -9.89 -12.63
CA ASP A 153 -5.83 -10.72 -13.81
C ASP A 153 -7.28 -11.23 -13.97
N TYR A 154 -8.13 -11.03 -12.95
CA TYR A 154 -9.53 -11.43 -12.98
C TYR A 154 -10.42 -10.42 -13.72
N SER A 155 -11.66 -10.82 -14.05
CA SER A 155 -12.69 -9.84 -14.36
C SER A 155 -13.02 -9.01 -13.12
N PRO A 156 -13.44 -7.72 -13.26
CA PRO A 156 -13.79 -6.89 -12.10
C PRO A 156 -14.84 -7.51 -11.18
N SER A 157 -15.83 -8.20 -11.74
CA SER A 157 -16.89 -8.90 -10.99
C SER A 157 -16.36 -10.08 -10.17
N ASP A 158 -15.49 -10.90 -10.77
CA ASP A 158 -14.91 -12.06 -10.10
C ASP A 158 -13.93 -11.62 -9.01
N ALA A 159 -13.13 -10.55 -9.27
CA ALA A 159 -12.25 -9.96 -8.28
C ALA A 159 -13.02 -9.46 -7.05
N LEU A 160 -14.13 -8.73 -7.24
CA LEU A 160 -14.97 -8.26 -6.15
C LEU A 160 -15.63 -9.41 -5.38
N ALA A 161 -16.18 -10.40 -6.09
CA ALA A 161 -16.79 -11.57 -5.46
C ALA A 161 -15.79 -12.36 -4.59
N LEU A 162 -14.54 -12.48 -5.07
CA LEU A 162 -13.47 -13.12 -4.29
C LEU A 162 -13.15 -12.30 -3.03
N LEU A 163 -13.07 -10.99 -3.12
CA LEU A 163 -12.64 -10.10 -2.04
C LEU A 163 -13.74 -9.87 -0.98
N ASP A 164 -15.00 -9.77 -1.38
CA ASP A 164 -16.12 -9.53 -0.46
C ASP A 164 -16.23 -10.59 0.66
N GLY A 165 -15.84 -11.84 0.39
CA GLY A 165 -15.85 -12.93 1.38
C GLY A 165 -14.65 -12.91 2.35
N THR A 166 -13.62 -12.10 2.12
CA THR A 166 -12.36 -12.14 2.87
C THR A 166 -12.26 -11.12 4.01
N GLY A 167 -13.17 -10.14 4.07
CA GLY A 167 -13.08 -8.99 4.98
C GLY A 167 -12.01 -7.96 4.56
N ILE A 168 -11.41 -8.11 3.39
CA ILE A 168 -10.49 -7.14 2.79
C ILE A 168 -11.33 -6.10 2.02
N GLU A 169 -11.09 -4.84 2.32
CA GLU A 169 -11.70 -3.73 1.60
C GLU A 169 -10.91 -3.47 0.30
N ALA A 170 -11.62 -3.26 -0.82
CA ALA A 170 -11.00 -3.07 -2.11
C ALA A 170 -11.61 -1.91 -2.90
N ILE A 171 -10.74 -1.25 -3.67
CA ILE A 171 -11.11 -0.31 -4.73
C ILE A 171 -10.48 -0.82 -6.02
N LEU A 172 -11.30 -1.11 -7.01
CA LEU A 172 -10.88 -1.47 -8.35
C LEU A 172 -11.18 -0.31 -9.29
N VAL A 173 -10.25 0.02 -10.16
CA VAL A 173 -10.47 0.96 -11.25
C VAL A 173 -10.35 0.18 -12.54
N THR A 174 -11.36 0.28 -13.40
CA THR A 174 -11.37 -0.42 -14.70
C THR A 174 -10.71 0.44 -15.79
N LYS A 175 -10.36 -0.18 -16.91
CA LYS A 175 -9.77 0.52 -18.08
C LYS A 175 -10.74 1.52 -18.73
N ASP A 176 -12.03 1.36 -18.51
CA ASP A 176 -13.12 2.28 -18.89
C ASP A 176 -13.49 3.27 -17.75
N GLU A 177 -12.56 3.49 -16.83
CA GLU A 177 -12.62 4.50 -15.76
C GLU A 177 -13.73 4.30 -14.72
N GLN A 178 -14.33 3.11 -14.63
CA GLN A 178 -15.28 2.82 -13.56
C GLN A 178 -14.57 2.51 -12.26
N VAL A 179 -15.10 3.02 -11.16
CA VAL A 179 -14.61 2.75 -9.81
C VAL A 179 -15.58 1.79 -9.12
N LEU A 180 -15.08 0.63 -8.75
CA LEU A 180 -15.83 -0.43 -8.10
C LEU A 180 -15.23 -0.69 -6.70
N THR A 181 -16.08 -0.98 -5.73
CA THR A 181 -15.63 -1.20 -4.34
C THR A 181 -16.32 -2.43 -3.74
N THR A 182 -15.61 -3.08 -2.81
CA THR A 182 -16.24 -4.09 -1.96
C THR A 182 -17.33 -3.47 -1.08
N SER A 183 -18.30 -4.28 -0.68
CA SER A 183 -19.46 -3.88 0.12
C SER A 183 -19.09 -3.20 1.44
N GLY A 184 -18.00 -3.65 2.10
CA GLY A 184 -17.51 -3.08 3.35
C GLY A 184 -17.03 -1.63 3.22
N LEU A 185 -16.48 -1.25 2.08
CA LEU A 185 -15.98 0.11 1.84
C LEU A 185 -17.11 1.07 1.43
N SER A 186 -18.06 0.60 0.63
CA SER A 186 -19.21 1.39 0.15
C SER A 186 -20.06 1.96 1.29
N GLN A 187 -20.07 1.28 2.44
CA GLN A 187 -20.83 1.71 3.62
C GLN A 187 -20.09 2.72 4.51
N LYS A 188 -18.76 2.83 4.39
CA LYS A 188 -17.93 3.58 5.35
C LYS A 188 -17.34 4.89 4.82
N GLN A 189 -17.26 5.09 3.53
CA GLN A 189 -16.56 6.27 2.98
C GLN A 189 -17.27 6.82 1.74
N GLN A 190 -17.60 8.11 1.79
CA GLN A 190 -17.79 8.89 0.57
C GLN A 190 -16.40 9.06 -0.06
N ILE A 191 -16.18 8.42 -1.21
CA ILE A 191 -15.01 8.68 -2.04
C ILE A 191 -15.18 10.14 -2.52
N ALA A 192 -14.44 11.06 -1.92
CA ALA A 192 -14.42 12.43 -2.38
C ALA A 192 -13.74 12.47 -3.75
N ALA A 193 -14.54 12.68 -4.78
CA ALA A 193 -14.07 12.96 -6.13
C ALA A 193 -13.36 14.30 -6.20
#